data_9625905e673589337e0010e4370e4273
#
_entry.id   9625905e673589337e0010e4370e4273
#
_cell.length_a   1.000
_cell.length_b   1.000
_cell.length_c   1.000
_cell.angle_alpha   90.00
_cell.angle_beta   90.00
_cell.angle_gamma   90.00
#
_symmetry.space_group_name_H-M   'P 1'
#
loop_
_entity.id
_entity.type
_entity.pdbx_description
1 polymer ?
#
loop_
_entity_poly.entity_id
_entity_poly.type
_entity_poly.pdbx_seq_one_letter_code
_entity_poly.pdbx_strand_id
1 'polypeptide(L)'
;TSFNLMSQSLSGTSVMIQQLVWYAFSFFIMGLIMFFGNDTVMKYIKLIYFILLGCLAYLLLSKYMEAFLGNGRHLPLADDINGAYAWFQFPFASFQPSEFMKIVLILICSDIIDQHNSNRSMVTYTSDIELFKKILICAGPPLLLILLQPDTGVCLIIGITLLVMLMCSGIKKQWFLIGGGIVLAAVLIFFYLYFFQYELLTRYIQGYQLSRITAWIYPEENMLGIGNQLYTSLL
;
A
#
# COMPACT_ATOMS: atom_id res chain seq x y z
N THR A 1 -6.48 34.19 -23.81
CA THR A 1 -5.31 33.98 -22.87
C THR A 1 -5.65 34.32 -21.45
N SER A 2 -6.39 35.46 -21.17
CA SER A 2 -6.76 35.86 -19.81
C SER A 2 -7.79 34.92 -19.14
N PHE A 3 -8.68 34.29 -19.89
CA PHE A 3 -9.67 33.33 -19.37
C PHE A 3 -9.01 32.05 -18.83
N ASN A 4 -7.95 31.55 -19.49
CA ASN A 4 -7.20 30.38 -19.05
C ASN A 4 -6.39 30.64 -17.76
N LEU A 5 -5.84 31.86 -17.60
CA LEU A 5 -5.14 32.25 -16.39
C LEU A 5 -6.11 32.43 -15.19
N MET A 6 -7.30 32.90 -15.45
CA MET A 6 -8.34 33.04 -14.41
C MET A 6 -8.89 31.68 -13.98
N SER A 7 -9.10 30.76 -14.89
CA SER A 7 -9.51 29.37 -14.57
C SER A 7 -8.43 28.61 -13.81
N GLN A 8 -7.16 28.80 -14.12
CA GLN A 8 -6.04 28.22 -13.37
C GLN A 8 -5.92 28.81 -11.96
N SER A 9 -6.13 30.12 -11.79
CA SER A 9 -6.09 30.75 -10.45
C SER A 9 -7.28 30.32 -9.58
N LEU A 10 -8.48 30.17 -10.15
CA LEU A 10 -9.67 29.68 -9.45
C LEU A 10 -9.53 28.20 -9.07
N SER A 11 -8.93 27.37 -9.92
CA SER A 11 -8.64 25.98 -9.59
C SER A 11 -7.57 25.86 -8.48
N GLY A 12 -6.56 26.70 -8.50
CA GLY A 12 -5.51 26.72 -7.49
C GLY A 12 -6.03 27.13 -6.10
N THR A 13 -6.89 28.16 -6.01
CA THR A 13 -7.51 28.55 -4.73
C THR A 13 -8.47 27.49 -4.20
N SER A 14 -9.22 26.81 -5.04
CA SER A 14 -10.08 25.70 -4.68
C SER A 14 -9.27 24.53 -4.07
N VAL A 15 -8.16 24.13 -4.69
CA VAL A 15 -7.26 23.10 -4.19
C VAL A 15 -6.64 23.49 -2.85
N MET A 16 -6.24 24.76 -2.69
CA MET A 16 -5.65 25.26 -1.45
C MET A 16 -6.65 25.22 -0.28
N ILE A 17 -7.90 25.64 -0.51
CA ILE A 17 -8.96 25.58 0.51
C ILE A 17 -9.25 24.12 0.88
N GLN A 18 -9.37 23.24 -0.09
CA GLN A 18 -9.57 21.80 0.15
C GLN A 18 -8.44 21.22 1.00
N GLN A 19 -7.20 21.58 0.73
CA GLN A 19 -6.04 21.12 1.47
C GLN A 19 -6.03 21.63 2.93
N LEU A 20 -6.42 22.89 3.15
CA LEU A 20 -6.58 23.44 4.50
C LEU A 20 -7.67 22.72 5.31
N VAL A 21 -8.80 22.37 4.68
CA VAL A 21 -9.86 21.57 5.32
C VAL A 21 -9.35 20.21 5.74
N TRP A 22 -8.58 19.51 4.88
CA TRP A 22 -7.99 18.24 5.21
C TRP A 22 -6.95 18.32 6.34
N TYR A 23 -6.15 19.38 6.40
CA TYR A 23 -5.24 19.62 7.51
C TYR A 23 -6.00 19.85 8.83
N ALA A 24 -7.02 20.68 8.82
CA ALA A 24 -7.85 20.94 10.01
C ALA A 24 -8.51 19.63 10.51
N PHE A 25 -9.04 18.81 9.60
CA PHE A 25 -9.61 17.50 9.90
C PHE A 25 -8.57 16.55 10.49
N SER A 26 -7.36 16.51 9.92
CA SER A 26 -6.26 15.67 10.41
C SER A 26 -5.82 16.07 11.81
N PHE A 27 -5.72 17.37 12.10
CA PHE A 27 -5.42 17.88 13.45
C PHE A 27 -6.52 17.54 14.46
N PHE A 28 -7.78 17.59 14.03
CA PHE A 28 -8.90 17.17 14.86
C PHE A 28 -8.83 15.69 15.22
N ILE A 29 -8.61 14.81 14.25
CA ILE A 29 -8.44 13.36 14.47
C ILE A 29 -7.24 13.09 15.40
N MET A 30 -6.11 13.77 15.18
CA MET A 30 -4.94 13.64 16.04
C MET A 30 -5.28 14.03 17.50
N GLY A 31 -6.00 15.14 17.70
CA GLY A 31 -6.48 15.57 19.01
C GLY A 31 -7.39 14.55 19.68
N LEU A 32 -8.30 13.92 18.92
CA LEU A 32 -9.16 12.82 19.44
C LEU A 32 -8.33 11.61 19.89
N ILE A 33 -7.37 11.18 19.08
CA ILE A 33 -6.50 10.04 19.43
C ILE A 33 -5.70 10.34 20.70
N MET A 34 -5.14 11.55 20.81
CA MET A 34 -4.43 11.97 22.02
C MET A 34 -5.34 12.05 23.25
N PHE A 35 -6.58 12.50 23.08
CA PHE A 35 -7.56 12.62 24.17
C PHE A 35 -8.02 11.23 24.68
N PHE A 36 -8.32 10.31 23.79
CA PHE A 36 -8.77 8.95 24.16
C PHE A 36 -7.63 8.03 24.62
N GLY A 37 -6.40 8.33 24.24
CA GLY A 37 -5.21 7.55 24.59
C GLY A 37 -5.04 6.26 23.77
N ASN A 38 -3.84 5.73 23.84
CA ASN A 38 -3.45 4.54 23.08
C ASN A 38 -4.24 3.27 23.44
N ASP A 39 -4.60 3.12 24.71
CA ASP A 39 -5.33 1.93 25.19
C ASP A 39 -6.70 1.79 24.53
N THR A 40 -7.37 2.93 24.32
CA THR A 40 -8.66 2.94 23.63
C THR A 40 -8.51 2.57 22.16
N VAL A 41 -7.48 3.09 21.48
CA VAL A 41 -7.18 2.74 20.10
C VAL A 41 -6.91 1.24 19.98
N MET A 42 -6.05 0.69 20.83
CA MET A 42 -5.70 -0.73 20.82
C MET A 42 -6.89 -1.64 21.13
N LYS A 43 -7.81 -1.21 21.98
CA LYS A 43 -9.05 -1.93 22.28
C LYS A 43 -9.91 -2.16 21.03
N TYR A 44 -10.01 -1.15 20.15
CA TYR A 44 -10.85 -1.21 18.95
C TYR A 44 -10.09 -1.58 17.69
N ILE A 45 -8.77 -1.74 17.73
CA ILE A 45 -7.94 -1.96 16.55
C ILE A 45 -8.36 -3.21 15.75
N LYS A 46 -8.75 -4.29 16.43
CA LYS A 46 -9.22 -5.53 15.80
C LYS A 46 -10.55 -5.32 15.07
N LEU A 47 -11.45 -4.52 15.63
CA LEU A 47 -12.71 -4.16 14.98
C LEU A 47 -12.43 -3.34 13.70
N ILE A 48 -11.56 -2.34 13.80
CA ILE A 48 -11.15 -1.51 12.65
C ILE A 48 -10.51 -2.38 11.56
N TYR A 49 -9.66 -3.33 11.94
CA TYR A 49 -9.06 -4.29 11.01
C TYR A 49 -10.12 -5.06 10.22
N PHE A 50 -11.12 -5.64 10.87
CA PHE A 50 -12.16 -6.39 10.17
C PHE A 50 -13.07 -5.51 9.32
N ILE A 51 -13.36 -4.28 9.75
CA ILE A 51 -14.11 -3.31 8.93
C ILE A 51 -13.31 -2.99 7.64
N LEU A 52 -12.02 -2.67 7.76
CA LEU A 52 -11.18 -2.38 6.60
C LEU A 52 -11.00 -3.60 5.70
N LEU A 53 -10.89 -4.79 6.27
CA LEU A 53 -10.83 -6.04 5.50
C LEU A 53 -12.12 -6.25 4.69
N GLY A 54 -13.28 -5.97 5.31
CA GLY A 54 -14.58 -5.97 4.62
C GLY A 54 -14.65 -4.93 3.50
N CYS A 55 -14.12 -3.72 3.72
CA CYS A 55 -14.03 -2.70 2.68
C CYS A 55 -13.15 -3.16 1.49
N LEU A 56 -12.00 -3.77 1.76
CA LEU A 56 -11.12 -4.32 0.71
C LEU A 56 -11.84 -5.46 -0.05
N ALA A 57 -12.51 -6.35 0.65
CA ALA A 57 -13.27 -7.43 0.03
C ALA A 57 -14.43 -6.90 -0.84
N TYR A 58 -15.13 -5.85 -0.38
CA TYR A 58 -16.20 -5.19 -1.13
C TYR A 58 -15.69 -4.60 -2.46
N LEU A 59 -14.57 -3.89 -2.44
CA LEU A 59 -13.94 -3.31 -3.64
C LEU A 59 -13.48 -4.41 -4.61
N LEU A 60 -12.91 -5.49 -4.08
CA LEU A 60 -12.52 -6.64 -4.90
C LEU A 60 -13.74 -7.33 -5.54
N LEU A 61 -14.84 -7.47 -4.78
CA LEU A 61 -16.08 -8.03 -5.30
C LEU A 61 -16.65 -7.17 -6.43
N SER A 62 -16.58 -5.84 -6.33
CA SER A 62 -16.99 -4.92 -7.39
C SER A 62 -16.24 -5.18 -8.70
N LYS A 63 -14.91 -5.35 -8.60
CA LYS A 63 -14.06 -5.70 -9.76
C LYS A 63 -14.52 -7.00 -10.44
N TYR A 64 -14.79 -8.05 -9.67
CA TYR A 64 -15.22 -9.33 -10.23
C TYR A 64 -16.65 -9.27 -10.77
N MET A 65 -17.53 -8.51 -10.15
CA MET A 65 -18.89 -8.31 -10.67
C MET A 65 -18.88 -7.62 -12.03
N GLU A 66 -18.08 -6.58 -12.22
CA GLU A 66 -17.93 -5.94 -13.52
C GLU A 66 -17.35 -6.89 -14.57
N ALA A 67 -16.32 -7.65 -14.21
CA ALA A 67 -15.70 -8.63 -15.11
C ALA A 67 -16.66 -9.76 -15.52
N PHE A 68 -17.59 -10.16 -14.64
CA PHE A 68 -18.49 -11.29 -14.87
C PHE A 68 -19.83 -10.88 -15.53
N LEU A 69 -20.41 -9.74 -15.12
CA LEU A 69 -21.72 -9.28 -15.59
C LEU A 69 -21.63 -8.38 -16.82
N GLY A 70 -20.45 -7.82 -17.12
CA GLY A 70 -20.26 -6.86 -18.19
C GLY A 70 -21.07 -5.56 -17.98
N ASN A 71 -21.10 -4.71 -19.02
CA ASN A 71 -21.95 -3.49 -19.09
C ASN A 71 -21.70 -2.43 -18.00
N GLY A 72 -20.47 -2.33 -17.43
CA GLY A 72 -20.17 -1.29 -16.44
C GLY A 72 -20.97 -1.42 -15.14
N ARG A 73 -21.44 -2.63 -14.80
CA ARG A 73 -22.13 -2.89 -13.52
C ARG A 73 -21.12 -3.12 -12.43
N HIS A 74 -20.81 -2.06 -11.71
CA HIS A 74 -19.99 -2.08 -10.49
C HIS A 74 -20.87 -1.82 -9.25
N LEU A 75 -20.33 -2.16 -8.08
CA LEU A 75 -21.01 -1.86 -6.82
C LEU A 75 -20.99 -0.34 -6.55
N PRO A 76 -21.99 0.22 -5.85
CA PRO A 76 -22.03 1.63 -5.52
C PRO A 76 -20.73 2.12 -4.87
N LEU A 77 -20.27 3.31 -5.23
CA LEU A 77 -19.06 3.96 -4.71
C LEU A 77 -17.72 3.25 -5.07
N ALA A 78 -17.73 2.20 -5.86
CA ALA A 78 -16.54 1.43 -6.22
C ALA A 78 -16.28 1.52 -7.72
N ASP A 79 -15.67 2.62 -8.15
CA ASP A 79 -15.37 2.88 -9.57
C ASP A 79 -13.92 2.46 -9.91
N ASP A 80 -13.70 2.09 -11.17
CA ASP A 80 -12.36 1.85 -11.70
C ASP A 80 -11.58 3.16 -11.83
N ILE A 81 -10.40 3.21 -11.22
CA ILE A 81 -9.44 4.31 -11.41
C ILE A 81 -8.14 3.71 -11.94
N ASN A 82 -7.85 3.98 -13.21
CA ASN A 82 -6.62 3.51 -13.87
C ASN A 82 -6.45 1.98 -13.84
N GLY A 83 -7.52 1.21 -13.93
CA GLY A 83 -7.50 -0.25 -13.90
C GLY A 83 -7.46 -0.87 -12.50
N ALA A 84 -7.63 -0.08 -11.44
CA ALA A 84 -7.62 -0.55 -10.06
C ALA A 84 -8.90 -0.18 -9.31
N TYR A 85 -9.55 -1.18 -8.71
CA TYR A 85 -10.70 -1.02 -7.81
C TYR A 85 -10.20 -0.91 -6.37
N ALA A 86 -9.49 0.19 -6.04
CA ALA A 86 -8.86 0.39 -4.73
C ALA A 86 -9.47 1.53 -3.91
N TRP A 87 -10.42 2.29 -4.50
CA TRP A 87 -10.94 3.53 -3.94
C TRP A 87 -12.46 3.51 -3.82
N PHE A 88 -12.97 3.98 -2.67
CA PHE A 88 -14.34 4.43 -2.55
C PHE A 88 -14.45 5.86 -3.05
N GLN A 89 -15.35 6.10 -4.02
CA GLN A 89 -15.61 7.43 -4.58
C GLN A 89 -16.82 8.06 -3.90
N PHE A 90 -16.58 9.11 -3.09
CA PHE A 90 -17.62 9.94 -2.53
C PHE A 90 -17.68 11.27 -3.29
N PRO A 91 -18.83 12.00 -3.28
CA PRO A 91 -18.97 13.25 -4.01
C PRO A 91 -17.93 14.33 -3.65
N PHE A 92 -17.35 14.27 -2.44
CA PHE A 92 -16.41 15.28 -1.93
C PHE A 92 -15.03 14.71 -1.59
N ALA A 93 -14.85 13.40 -1.59
CA ALA A 93 -13.61 12.74 -1.17
C ALA A 93 -13.49 11.35 -1.76
N SER A 94 -12.27 10.88 -1.94
CA SER A 94 -11.97 9.48 -2.20
C SER A 94 -11.32 8.84 -0.98
N PHE A 95 -11.69 7.59 -0.67
CA PHE A 95 -11.19 6.85 0.47
C PHE A 95 -10.55 5.55 0.00
N GLN A 96 -9.29 5.34 0.35
CA GLN A 96 -8.55 4.12 0.03
C GLN A 96 -8.36 3.29 1.31
N PRO A 97 -9.07 2.17 1.47
CA PRO A 97 -8.97 1.35 2.68
C PRO A 97 -7.58 0.79 2.95
N SER A 98 -6.81 0.50 1.90
CA SER A 98 -5.44 -0.01 2.01
C SER A 98 -4.48 0.98 2.67
N GLU A 99 -4.70 2.30 2.53
CA GLU A 99 -3.92 3.34 3.21
C GLU A 99 -4.09 3.26 4.74
N PHE A 100 -5.31 3.07 5.20
CA PHE A 100 -5.61 2.91 6.63
C PHE A 100 -5.21 1.52 7.14
N MET A 101 -5.32 0.49 6.30
CA MET A 101 -4.90 -0.86 6.65
C MET A 101 -3.40 -0.92 6.97
N LYS A 102 -2.54 -0.11 6.32
CA LYS A 102 -1.12 0.00 6.67
C LYS A 102 -0.92 0.34 8.15
N ILE A 103 -1.63 1.37 8.62
CA ILE A 103 -1.53 1.84 10.01
C ILE A 103 -2.01 0.75 10.97
N VAL A 104 -3.16 0.15 10.66
CA VAL A 104 -3.76 -0.92 11.48
C VAL A 104 -2.84 -2.13 11.56
N LEU A 105 -2.23 -2.53 10.45
CA LEU A 105 -1.27 -3.65 10.43
C LEU A 105 -0.03 -3.36 11.26
N ILE A 106 0.51 -2.13 11.22
CA ILE A 106 1.64 -1.74 12.05
C ILE A 106 1.28 -1.91 13.53
N LEU A 107 0.13 -1.41 13.95
CA LEU A 107 -0.32 -1.49 15.34
C LEU A 107 -0.55 -2.94 15.80
N ILE A 108 -1.26 -3.74 15.02
CA ILE A 108 -1.53 -5.15 15.38
C ILE A 108 -0.22 -5.97 15.36
N CYS A 109 0.62 -5.80 14.35
CA CYS A 109 1.87 -6.55 14.27
C CYS A 109 2.85 -6.15 15.39
N SER A 110 2.86 -4.88 15.82
CA SER A 110 3.67 -4.46 16.97
C SER A 110 3.19 -5.11 18.27
N ASP A 111 1.89 -5.19 18.48
CA ASP A 111 1.29 -5.91 19.62
C ASP A 111 1.62 -7.42 19.59
N ILE A 112 1.53 -8.05 18.42
CA ILE A 112 1.92 -9.45 18.24
C ILE A 112 3.40 -9.66 18.58
N ILE A 113 4.29 -8.78 18.12
CA ILE A 113 5.72 -8.84 18.40
C ILE A 113 6.00 -8.65 19.89
N ASP A 114 5.35 -7.69 20.53
CA ASP A 114 5.52 -7.40 21.96
C ASP A 114 5.07 -8.59 22.80
N GLN A 115 3.87 -9.11 22.57
CA GLN A 115 3.35 -10.30 23.26
C GLN A 115 4.25 -11.53 23.03
N HIS A 116 4.74 -11.71 21.79
CA HIS A 116 5.66 -12.81 21.50
C HIS A 116 6.97 -12.68 22.28
N ASN A 117 7.55 -11.48 22.29
CA ASN A 117 8.80 -11.21 23.00
C ASN A 117 8.68 -11.32 24.51
N SER A 118 7.56 -10.89 25.08
CA SER A 118 7.28 -10.98 26.52
C SER A 118 7.11 -12.44 26.99
N ASN A 119 6.60 -13.32 26.14
CA ASN A 119 6.31 -14.71 26.46
C ASN A 119 7.45 -15.68 26.12
N ARG A 120 8.43 -15.27 25.32
CA ARG A 120 9.54 -16.16 24.94
C ARG A 120 10.68 -16.13 25.99
N SER A 121 11.17 -17.30 26.37
CA SER A 121 12.33 -17.43 27.26
C SER A 121 13.67 -17.34 26.50
N MET A 122 13.73 -17.81 25.26
CA MET A 122 14.94 -17.82 24.44
C MET A 122 14.61 -17.54 22.96
N VAL A 123 15.58 -16.94 22.25
CA VAL A 123 15.52 -16.74 20.79
C VAL A 123 15.93 -18.04 20.10
N THR A 124 14.96 -18.76 19.58
CA THR A 124 15.14 -20.02 18.84
C THR A 124 14.53 -19.91 17.44
N TYR A 125 14.96 -20.74 16.51
CA TYR A 125 14.35 -20.80 15.15
C TYR A 125 12.87 -21.14 15.19
N THR A 126 12.47 -22.03 16.09
CA THR A 126 11.06 -22.42 16.26
C THR A 126 10.22 -21.23 16.76
N SER A 127 10.74 -20.45 17.70
CA SER A 127 10.12 -19.22 18.19
C SER A 127 9.96 -18.18 17.06
N ASP A 128 11.01 -17.97 16.27
CA ASP A 128 10.97 -17.02 15.15
C ASP A 128 9.94 -17.43 14.09
N ILE A 129 9.87 -18.75 13.76
CA ILE A 129 8.86 -19.27 12.82
C ILE A 129 7.43 -19.10 13.36
N GLU A 130 7.23 -19.24 14.66
CA GLU A 130 5.94 -18.96 15.29
C GLU A 130 5.52 -17.50 15.14
N LEU A 131 6.47 -16.58 15.34
CA LEU A 131 6.25 -15.15 15.11
C LEU A 131 5.89 -14.86 13.66
N PHE A 132 6.64 -15.43 12.70
CA PHE A 132 6.35 -15.27 11.27
C PHE A 132 4.96 -15.77 10.90
N LYS A 133 4.54 -16.92 11.45
CA LYS A 133 3.19 -17.46 11.23
C LYS A 133 2.11 -16.51 11.75
N LYS A 134 2.27 -15.96 12.96
CA LYS A 134 1.31 -15.01 13.55
C LYS A 134 1.18 -13.75 12.70
N ILE A 135 2.30 -13.17 12.25
CA ILE A 135 2.30 -12.00 11.37
C ILE A 135 1.70 -12.33 10.00
N LEU A 136 2.03 -13.47 9.42
CA LEU A 136 1.49 -13.90 8.12
C LEU A 136 -0.03 -14.13 8.17
N ILE A 137 -0.55 -14.71 9.25
CA ILE A 137 -1.99 -14.90 9.44
C ILE A 137 -2.70 -13.54 9.54
N CYS A 138 -2.09 -12.55 10.20
CA CYS A 138 -2.67 -11.22 10.33
C CYS A 138 -2.52 -10.39 9.05
N ALA A 139 -1.34 -10.34 8.46
CA ALA A 139 -1.06 -9.48 7.31
C ALA A 139 -1.38 -10.13 5.96
N GLY A 140 -1.42 -11.46 5.89
CA GLY A 140 -1.67 -12.21 4.65
C GLY A 140 -3.01 -11.89 3.99
N PRO A 141 -4.15 -11.95 4.69
CA PRO A 141 -5.45 -11.67 4.10
C PRO A 141 -5.56 -10.28 3.47
N PRO A 142 -5.23 -9.16 4.16
CA PRO A 142 -5.30 -7.85 3.52
C PRO A 142 -4.29 -7.69 2.37
N LEU A 143 -3.07 -8.21 2.50
CA LEU A 143 -2.09 -8.17 1.41
C LEU A 143 -2.58 -8.91 0.16
N LEU A 144 -3.20 -10.07 0.35
CA LEU A 144 -3.78 -10.84 -0.77
C LEU A 144 -4.89 -10.04 -1.46
N LEU A 145 -5.81 -9.43 -0.69
CA LEU A 145 -6.90 -8.63 -1.25
C LEU A 145 -6.36 -7.43 -2.03
N ILE A 146 -5.34 -6.71 -1.50
CA ILE A 146 -4.73 -5.56 -2.15
C ILE A 146 -3.98 -5.97 -3.43
N LEU A 147 -3.27 -7.10 -3.42
CA LEU A 147 -2.62 -7.66 -4.64
C LEU A 147 -3.63 -7.99 -5.73
N LEU A 148 -4.77 -8.57 -5.37
CA LEU A 148 -5.84 -8.88 -6.32
C LEU A 148 -6.54 -7.63 -6.90
N GLN A 149 -6.43 -6.48 -6.21
CA GLN A 149 -6.88 -5.17 -6.68
C GLN A 149 -5.88 -4.45 -7.60
N PRO A 150 -4.87 -5.07 -8.12
CA PRO A 150 -3.55 -4.71 -8.66
C PRO A 150 -2.89 -3.46 -8.04
N ASP A 151 -3.06 -3.22 -6.74
CA ASP A 151 -2.36 -2.15 -6.02
C ASP A 151 -1.01 -2.63 -5.47
N THR A 152 -0.07 -2.89 -6.38
CA THR A 152 1.26 -3.42 -6.06
C THR A 152 2.10 -2.44 -5.26
N GLY A 153 1.88 -1.13 -5.43
CA GLY A 153 2.61 -0.08 -4.72
C GLY A 153 2.36 -0.12 -3.21
N VAL A 154 1.10 -0.20 -2.80
CA VAL A 154 0.73 -0.31 -1.38
C VAL A 154 1.20 -1.64 -0.79
N CYS A 155 1.08 -2.75 -1.52
CA CYS A 155 1.62 -4.04 -1.08
C CYS A 155 3.12 -4.00 -0.79
N LEU A 156 3.89 -3.34 -1.65
CA LEU A 156 5.33 -3.20 -1.47
C LEU A 156 5.66 -2.38 -0.22
N ILE A 157 4.96 -1.27 0.00
CA ILE A 157 5.14 -0.44 1.20
C ILE A 157 4.81 -1.23 2.47
N ILE A 158 3.69 -1.96 2.51
CA ILE A 158 3.32 -2.81 3.64
C ILE A 158 4.38 -3.90 3.85
N GLY A 159 4.82 -4.56 2.79
CA GLY A 159 5.84 -5.61 2.84
C GLY A 159 7.16 -5.12 3.44
N ILE A 160 7.66 -3.95 2.97
CA ILE A 160 8.86 -3.33 3.51
C ILE A 160 8.67 -2.95 4.98
N THR A 161 7.52 -2.37 5.33
CA THR A 161 7.22 -1.99 6.71
C THR A 161 7.22 -3.20 7.65
N LEU A 162 6.57 -4.30 7.27
CA LEU A 162 6.56 -5.54 8.05
C LEU A 162 7.96 -6.15 8.16
N LEU A 163 8.77 -6.07 7.11
CA LEU A 163 10.14 -6.53 7.12
C LEU A 163 10.97 -5.73 8.12
N VAL A 164 10.86 -4.39 8.13
CA VAL A 164 11.53 -3.52 9.10
C VAL A 164 11.07 -3.83 10.53
N MET A 165 9.78 -4.03 10.76
CA MET A 165 9.24 -4.43 12.07
C MET A 165 9.83 -5.76 12.54
N LEU A 166 9.94 -6.75 11.66
CA LEU A 166 10.59 -8.03 11.94
C LEU A 166 12.08 -7.83 12.25
N MET A 167 12.76 -6.92 11.55
CA MET A 167 14.16 -6.58 11.87
C MET A 167 14.31 -6.03 13.30
N CYS A 168 13.36 -5.23 13.74
CA CYS A 168 13.34 -4.67 15.09
C CYS A 168 12.83 -5.65 16.17
N SER A 169 12.22 -6.79 15.79
CA SER A 169 11.60 -7.74 16.72
C SER A 169 12.58 -8.59 17.52
N GLY A 170 13.89 -8.52 17.23
CA GLY A 170 14.92 -9.29 17.92
C GLY A 170 14.99 -10.77 17.53
N ILE A 171 14.54 -11.14 16.31
CA ILE A 171 14.75 -12.47 15.73
C ILE A 171 16.22 -12.73 15.39
N LYS A 172 16.57 -13.98 15.11
CA LYS A 172 17.94 -14.36 14.76
C LYS A 172 18.44 -13.64 13.51
N LYS A 173 19.65 -13.09 13.57
CA LYS A 173 20.31 -12.34 12.47
C LYS A 173 20.41 -13.16 11.17
N GLN A 174 20.44 -14.48 11.26
CA GLN A 174 20.53 -15.38 10.10
C GLN A 174 19.31 -15.25 9.16
N TRP A 175 18.12 -14.92 9.71
CA TRP A 175 16.93 -14.66 8.87
C TRP A 175 17.12 -13.47 7.95
N PHE A 176 17.86 -12.44 8.38
CA PHE A 176 18.16 -11.28 7.53
C PHE A 176 19.15 -11.59 6.44
N LEU A 177 20.14 -12.45 6.72
CA LEU A 177 21.09 -12.92 5.71
C LEU A 177 20.36 -13.75 4.64
N ILE A 178 19.49 -14.67 5.07
CA ILE A 178 18.69 -15.50 4.15
C ILE A 178 17.73 -14.61 3.35
N GLY A 179 16.93 -13.77 4.02
CA GLY A 179 15.96 -12.88 3.36
C GLY A 179 16.64 -11.88 2.44
N GLY A 180 17.72 -11.24 2.88
CA GLY A 180 18.51 -10.33 2.06
C GLY A 180 19.14 -11.01 0.86
N GLY A 181 19.64 -12.23 1.02
CA GLY A 181 20.16 -13.04 -0.08
C GLY A 181 19.09 -13.39 -1.13
N ILE A 182 17.89 -13.73 -0.69
CA ILE A 182 16.76 -13.99 -1.60
C ILE A 182 16.35 -12.73 -2.35
N VAL A 183 16.23 -11.59 -1.66
CA VAL A 183 15.89 -10.30 -2.30
C VAL A 183 16.97 -9.89 -3.29
N LEU A 184 18.25 -9.99 -2.91
CA LEU A 184 19.37 -9.69 -3.82
C LEU A 184 19.35 -10.57 -5.05
N ALA A 185 19.15 -11.88 -4.89
CA ALA A 185 19.05 -12.82 -6.01
C ALA A 185 17.87 -12.47 -6.92
N ALA A 186 16.69 -12.15 -6.36
CA ALA A 186 15.51 -11.74 -7.13
C ALA A 186 15.76 -10.45 -7.94
N VAL A 187 16.41 -9.45 -7.33
CA VAL A 187 16.79 -8.20 -8.00
C VAL A 187 17.78 -8.46 -9.14
N LEU A 188 18.80 -9.28 -8.90
CA LEU A 188 19.79 -9.63 -9.95
C LEU A 188 19.13 -10.41 -11.10
N ILE A 189 18.25 -11.37 -10.80
CA ILE A 189 17.49 -12.11 -11.82
C ILE A 189 16.60 -11.15 -12.61
N PHE A 190 15.90 -10.22 -11.92
CA PHE A 190 15.05 -9.24 -12.58
C PHE A 190 15.83 -8.36 -13.54
N PHE A 191 16.97 -7.78 -13.11
CA PHE A 191 17.81 -6.95 -14.00
C PHE A 191 18.43 -7.76 -15.12
N TYR A 192 18.84 -9.02 -14.88
CA TYR A 192 19.30 -9.90 -15.93
C TYR A 192 18.21 -10.11 -17.00
N LEU A 193 16.98 -10.42 -16.58
CA LEU A 193 15.85 -10.59 -17.51
C LEU A 193 15.52 -9.27 -18.23
N TYR A 194 15.58 -8.14 -17.55
CA TYR A 194 15.27 -6.84 -18.11
C TYR A 194 16.25 -6.44 -19.24
N PHE A 195 17.56 -6.67 -19.04
CA PHE A 195 18.57 -6.26 -20.02
C PHE A 195 18.82 -7.31 -21.10
N PHE A 196 18.67 -8.60 -20.81
CA PHE A 196 19.05 -9.67 -21.74
C PHE A 196 17.88 -10.48 -22.28
N GLN A 197 16.73 -10.50 -21.59
CA GLN A 197 15.59 -11.32 -21.97
C GLN A 197 14.25 -10.59 -21.77
N TYR A 198 14.15 -9.38 -22.29
CA TYR A 198 12.99 -8.51 -22.12
C TYR A 198 11.66 -9.13 -22.57
N GLU A 199 11.66 -9.92 -23.67
CA GLU A 199 10.48 -10.61 -24.16
C GLU A 199 9.91 -11.61 -23.15
N LEU A 200 10.77 -12.27 -22.40
CA LEU A 200 10.36 -13.21 -21.37
C LEU A 200 9.74 -12.46 -20.18
N LEU A 201 10.25 -11.30 -19.85
CA LEU A 201 9.74 -10.45 -18.79
C LEU A 201 8.34 -9.90 -19.12
N THR A 202 8.11 -9.44 -20.36
CA THR A 202 6.82 -8.91 -20.83
C THR A 202 5.71 -9.96 -20.83
N ARG A 203 6.06 -11.23 -20.86
CA ARG A 203 5.08 -12.33 -20.80
C ARG A 203 4.47 -12.52 -19.41
N TYR A 204 5.22 -12.19 -18.34
CA TYR A 204 4.82 -12.42 -16.95
C TYR A 204 4.47 -11.14 -16.21
N ILE A 205 5.02 -10.00 -16.62
CA ILE A 205 4.82 -8.70 -15.97
C ILE A 205 3.96 -7.81 -16.86
N GLN A 206 2.95 -7.18 -16.29
CA GLN A 206 2.04 -6.28 -17.02
C GLN A 206 2.82 -5.08 -17.58
N GLY A 207 2.52 -4.69 -18.81
CA GLY A 207 3.20 -3.60 -19.50
C GLY A 207 3.23 -2.27 -18.72
N TYR A 208 2.18 -1.97 -17.95
CA TYR A 208 2.12 -0.81 -17.06
C TYR A 208 3.18 -0.83 -15.94
N GLN A 209 3.49 -1.98 -15.38
CA GLN A 209 4.54 -2.11 -14.35
C GLN A 209 5.92 -1.95 -14.96
N LEU A 210 6.14 -2.52 -16.14
CA LEU A 210 7.40 -2.37 -16.88
C LEU A 210 7.61 -0.93 -17.34
N SER A 211 6.57 -0.23 -17.79
CA SER A 211 6.68 1.17 -18.22
C SER A 211 7.09 2.10 -17.06
N ARG A 212 6.66 1.81 -15.83
CA ARG A 212 7.13 2.55 -14.64
C ARG A 212 8.61 2.32 -14.37
N ILE A 213 9.10 1.09 -14.53
CA ILE A 213 10.52 0.77 -14.35
C ILE A 213 11.35 1.41 -15.44
N THR A 214 10.90 1.35 -16.69
CA THR A 214 11.56 2.02 -17.83
C THR A 214 11.60 3.53 -17.63
N ALA A 215 10.52 4.15 -17.16
CA ALA A 215 10.48 5.57 -16.85
C ALA A 215 11.40 5.95 -15.67
N TRP A 216 11.66 5.03 -14.74
CA TRP A 216 12.60 5.23 -13.66
C TRP A 216 14.06 5.11 -14.12
N ILE A 217 14.35 4.19 -15.04
CA ILE A 217 15.71 4.00 -15.59
C ILE A 217 16.06 5.10 -16.62
N TYR A 218 15.07 5.50 -17.44
CA TYR A 218 15.22 6.51 -18.50
C TYR A 218 14.22 7.66 -18.32
N PRO A 219 14.37 8.50 -17.29
CA PRO A 219 13.40 9.55 -16.99
C PRO A 219 13.31 10.62 -18.06
N GLU A 220 14.42 10.90 -18.76
CA GLU A 220 14.50 11.90 -19.84
C GLU A 220 13.68 11.52 -21.07
N GLU A 221 13.54 10.24 -21.37
CA GLU A 221 12.75 9.74 -22.50
C GLU A 221 11.23 9.73 -22.22
N ASN A 222 10.83 9.86 -20.94
CA ASN A 222 9.45 9.73 -20.48
C ASN A 222 8.88 11.00 -19.83
N MET A 223 9.41 12.19 -20.16
CA MET A 223 9.09 13.48 -19.53
C MET A 223 7.60 13.86 -19.57
N LEU A 224 6.89 13.51 -20.65
CA LEU A 224 5.48 13.89 -20.87
C LEU A 224 4.46 12.82 -20.43
N GLY A 225 4.91 11.69 -19.85
CA GLY A 225 4.08 10.56 -19.49
C GLY A 225 4.23 10.12 -18.04
N ILE A 226 4.40 8.83 -17.86
CA ILE A 226 4.54 8.15 -16.55
C ILE A 226 5.77 8.67 -15.77
N GLY A 227 6.80 9.14 -16.45
CA GLY A 227 8.02 9.70 -15.88
C GLY A 227 7.94 11.17 -15.47
N ASN A 228 6.85 11.90 -15.78
CA ASN A 228 6.74 13.34 -15.52
C ASN A 228 6.92 13.68 -14.02
N GLN A 229 6.31 12.93 -13.13
CA GLN A 229 6.43 13.17 -11.68
C GLN A 229 7.87 12.96 -11.19
N LEU A 230 8.56 11.94 -11.71
CA LEU A 230 9.95 11.68 -11.37
C LEU A 230 10.87 12.77 -11.97
N TYR A 231 10.68 13.09 -13.23
CA TYR A 231 11.48 14.12 -13.92
C TYR A 231 11.34 15.49 -13.25
N THR A 232 10.11 15.91 -12.93
CA THR A 232 9.86 17.17 -12.19
C THR A 232 10.39 17.17 -10.76
N SER A 233 10.58 16.01 -10.14
CA SER A 233 11.18 15.91 -8.81
C SER A 233 12.72 15.99 -8.82
N LEU A 234 13.34 15.81 -9.99
CA LEU A 234 14.80 15.88 -10.18
C LEU A 234 15.26 17.28 -10.60
N LEU A 235 14.35 18.15 -11.03
CA LEU A 235 14.58 19.56 -11.35
C LEU A 235 14.47 20.43 -10.10
#